data_c0979ec40a5df5ec1e0ffb06001d61b1
#
_entry.id   c0979ec40a5df5ec1e0ffb06001d61b1
#
_cell.length_a   1.000
_cell.length_b   1.000
_cell.length_c   1.000
_cell.angle_alpha   90.00
_cell.angle_beta   90.00
_cell.angle_gamma   90.00
#
_symmetry.space_group_name_H-M   'P 1'
#
loop_
_entity.id
_entity.type
_entity.pdbx_description
1 polymer ?
#
loop_
_entity_poly.entity_id
_entity_poly.type
_entity_poly.pdbx_seq_one_letter_code
_entity_poly.pdbx_strand_id
1 'polypeptide(L)'
;MATQHPDSATTYVPVQKEAEEAMKVLMPTKKGGFGIDEYMIDFEGKMTPYVQTSEVVEGLVSKGLIPEKDVFITPRIPSVSQETVFRQLMALMSIMETYYRIHEETAEPSIIEVIHPMSKSALELIDTRKRILDVIDLTNREFNISVDQQVIHIIPLVEEVPELISIKKLLTEYLSGCKDLGLSEGPLRVMLGRSDAALDMVIFPQPSLINWPYQSVIRM
;
A
#
# COMPACT_ATOMS: atom_id res chain seq x y z
N MET A 1 -10.23 -5.77 -2.07
CA MET A 1 -9.61 -4.72 -1.21
C MET A 1 -10.63 -3.62 -0.96
N ALA A 2 -10.81 -3.22 0.30
CA ALA A 2 -11.56 -2.02 0.69
C ALA A 2 -10.58 -0.87 0.94
N THR A 3 -11.07 0.37 0.98
CA THR A 3 -10.26 1.56 1.22
C THR A 3 -10.96 2.48 2.20
N GLN A 4 -10.20 3.29 2.92
CA GLN A 4 -10.75 4.27 3.84
C GLN A 4 -11.54 5.37 3.08
N HIS A 5 -12.45 6.05 3.78
CA HIS A 5 -13.28 7.10 3.21
C HIS A 5 -12.45 8.28 2.68
N PRO A 6 -12.88 8.94 1.60
CA PRO A 6 -12.29 10.22 1.20
C PRO A 6 -12.52 11.29 2.26
N ASP A 7 -11.53 12.17 2.48
CA ASP A 7 -11.64 13.29 3.44
C ASP A 7 -12.79 14.27 3.09
N SER A 8 -13.17 14.32 1.80
CA SER A 8 -14.27 15.17 1.29
C SER A 8 -15.66 14.52 1.36
N ALA A 9 -15.78 13.29 1.88
CA ALA A 9 -17.08 12.62 1.95
C ALA A 9 -18.06 13.38 2.87
N THR A 10 -19.31 13.52 2.44
CA THR A 10 -20.36 14.20 3.24
C THR A 10 -20.79 13.38 4.46
N THR A 11 -20.69 12.05 4.35
CA THR A 11 -20.88 11.12 5.46
C THR A 11 -19.58 10.38 5.62
N TYR A 12 -18.73 10.83 6.51
CA TYR A 12 -17.39 10.26 6.68
C TYR A 12 -17.19 9.75 8.10
N VAL A 13 -16.27 8.83 8.23
CA VAL A 13 -15.76 8.40 9.52
C VAL A 13 -14.75 9.45 10.00
N PRO A 14 -14.91 10.02 11.19
CA PRO A 14 -13.90 10.91 11.74
C PRO A 14 -12.54 10.22 11.80
N VAL A 15 -11.47 10.95 11.55
CA VAL A 15 -10.08 10.45 11.49
C VAL A 15 -9.75 9.57 12.72
N GLN A 16 -10.25 9.92 13.90
CA GLN A 16 -10.06 9.15 15.15
C GLN A 16 -10.78 7.80 15.17
N LYS A 17 -11.65 7.52 14.20
CA LYS A 17 -12.42 6.26 14.10
C LYS A 17 -12.09 5.45 12.86
N GLU A 18 -11.16 5.91 12.03
CA GLU A 18 -10.76 5.21 10.82
C GLU A 18 -10.15 3.83 11.11
N ALA A 19 -9.41 3.70 12.20
CA ALA A 19 -8.90 2.39 12.65
C ALA A 19 -10.03 1.43 13.04
N GLU A 20 -11.09 1.92 13.70
CA GLU A 20 -12.27 1.11 14.04
C GLU A 20 -13.03 0.68 12.78
N GLU A 21 -13.12 1.55 11.78
CA GLU A 21 -13.72 1.23 10.48
C GLU A 21 -12.93 0.12 9.77
N ALA A 22 -11.61 0.26 9.66
CA ALA A 22 -10.74 -0.73 9.05
C ALA A 22 -10.91 -2.10 9.72
N MET A 23 -10.88 -2.15 11.04
CA MET A 23 -11.11 -3.38 11.79
C MET A 23 -12.49 -3.98 11.52
N LYS A 24 -13.54 -3.16 11.45
CA LYS A 24 -14.90 -3.65 11.13
C LYS A 24 -14.99 -4.22 9.72
N VAL A 25 -14.31 -3.61 8.76
CA VAL A 25 -14.27 -4.09 7.38
C VAL A 25 -13.59 -5.45 7.27
N LEU A 26 -12.47 -5.62 7.97
CA LEU A 26 -11.66 -6.85 7.91
C LEU A 26 -12.20 -7.99 8.76
N MET A 27 -12.87 -7.70 9.86
CA MET A 27 -13.40 -8.73 10.74
C MET A 27 -14.38 -9.67 10.00
N PRO A 28 -14.34 -10.99 10.28
CA PRO A 28 -15.28 -11.95 9.73
C PRO A 28 -16.74 -11.56 10.01
N THR A 29 -17.62 -11.86 9.07
CA THR A 29 -19.08 -11.57 9.20
C THR A 29 -19.69 -12.23 10.44
N LYS A 30 -19.22 -13.43 10.82
CA LYS A 30 -19.63 -14.13 12.07
C LYS A 30 -19.27 -13.37 13.35
N LYS A 31 -18.28 -12.45 13.28
CA LYS A 31 -17.85 -11.58 14.38
C LYS A 31 -18.39 -10.16 14.24
N GLY A 32 -19.36 -9.92 13.33
CA GLY A 32 -19.99 -8.62 13.12
C GLY A 32 -19.26 -7.69 12.16
N GLY A 33 -18.25 -8.16 11.44
CA GLY A 33 -17.54 -7.42 10.41
C GLY A 33 -18.10 -7.66 8.99
N PHE A 34 -17.41 -7.15 7.99
CA PHE A 34 -17.79 -7.34 6.58
C PHE A 34 -17.05 -8.49 5.90
N GLY A 35 -16.00 -9.04 6.52
CA GLY A 35 -15.24 -10.19 6.01
C GLY A 35 -14.49 -9.88 4.71
N ILE A 36 -13.99 -8.66 4.58
CA ILE A 36 -13.12 -8.27 3.46
C ILE A 36 -11.69 -8.71 3.78
N ASP A 37 -11.00 -9.28 2.81
CA ASP A 37 -9.68 -9.88 3.01
C ASP A 37 -8.55 -8.85 3.05
N GLU A 38 -8.74 -7.64 2.47
CA GLU A 38 -7.69 -6.64 2.34
C GLU A 38 -8.22 -5.21 2.53
N TYR A 39 -7.49 -4.38 3.29
CA TYR A 39 -7.84 -2.98 3.53
C TYR A 39 -6.67 -2.06 3.20
N MET A 40 -6.93 -1.04 2.39
CA MET A 40 -5.97 0.00 2.05
C MET A 40 -6.05 1.15 3.05
N ILE A 41 -4.99 1.37 3.81
CA ILE A 41 -4.80 2.58 4.60
C ILE A 41 -4.17 3.63 3.68
N ASP A 42 -4.81 4.79 3.57
CA ASP A 42 -4.46 5.77 2.57
C ASP A 42 -3.75 6.98 3.16
N PHE A 43 -2.45 7.11 2.90
CA PHE A 43 -1.66 8.28 3.29
C PHE A 43 -1.51 9.31 2.16
N GLU A 44 -1.85 8.95 0.91
CA GLU A 44 -1.74 9.85 -0.23
C GLU A 44 -2.86 10.88 -0.22
N GLY A 45 -2.51 12.18 -0.20
CA GLY A 45 -3.47 13.28 -0.24
C GLY A 45 -4.42 13.35 0.96
N LYS A 46 -4.13 12.64 2.07
CA LYS A 46 -5.00 12.53 3.24
C LYS A 46 -4.31 12.92 4.53
N MET A 47 -5.13 13.28 5.51
CA MET A 47 -4.70 13.57 6.89
C MET A 47 -4.70 12.31 7.77
N THR A 48 -4.26 11.18 7.22
CA THR A 48 -4.20 9.92 7.95
C THR A 48 -3.25 10.05 9.14
N PRO A 49 -3.70 9.69 10.35
CA PRO A 49 -2.85 9.74 11.54
C PRO A 49 -1.62 8.85 11.40
N TYR A 50 -0.50 9.33 11.92
CA TYR A 50 0.74 8.56 11.97
C TYR A 50 0.57 7.17 12.58
N VAL A 51 -0.20 7.06 13.65
CA VAL A 51 -0.40 5.80 14.40
C VAL A 51 -1.44 4.86 13.80
N GLN A 52 -2.08 5.21 12.70
CA GLN A 52 -3.24 4.45 12.21
C GLN A 52 -2.89 3.02 11.82
N THR A 53 -1.74 2.77 11.21
CA THR A 53 -1.31 1.42 10.84
C THR A 53 -1.15 0.53 12.06
N SER A 54 -0.48 1.01 13.12
CA SER A 54 -0.29 0.26 14.35
C SER A 54 -1.60 0.03 15.10
N GLU A 55 -2.48 1.04 15.20
CA GLU A 55 -3.79 0.88 15.83
C GLU A 55 -4.66 -0.18 15.14
N VAL A 56 -4.65 -0.21 13.80
CA VAL A 56 -5.39 -1.23 13.04
C VAL A 56 -4.81 -2.62 13.30
N VAL A 57 -3.50 -2.77 13.17
CA VAL A 57 -2.83 -4.07 13.31
C VAL A 57 -2.94 -4.61 14.73
N GLU A 58 -2.62 -3.81 15.76
CA GLU A 58 -2.78 -4.20 17.17
C GLU A 58 -4.23 -4.58 17.48
N GLY A 59 -5.18 -3.78 16.96
CA GLY A 59 -6.61 -4.09 17.12
C GLY A 59 -7.04 -5.39 16.48
N LEU A 60 -6.48 -5.79 15.34
CA LEU A 60 -6.75 -7.08 14.68
C LEU A 60 -6.12 -8.23 15.46
N VAL A 61 -4.87 -8.11 15.87
CA VAL A 61 -4.15 -9.12 16.66
C VAL A 61 -4.89 -9.36 17.97
N SER A 62 -5.32 -8.30 18.67
CA SER A 62 -6.11 -8.44 19.91
C SER A 62 -7.45 -9.19 19.73
N LYS A 63 -7.98 -9.22 18.50
CA LYS A 63 -9.19 -9.96 18.12
C LYS A 63 -8.91 -11.36 17.54
N GLY A 64 -7.65 -11.78 17.55
CA GLY A 64 -7.20 -13.07 17.05
C GLY A 64 -7.21 -13.17 15.54
N LEU A 65 -6.95 -12.05 14.83
CA LEU A 65 -6.68 -12.01 13.39
C LEU A 65 -5.21 -11.66 13.17
N ILE A 66 -4.52 -12.50 12.43
CA ILE A 66 -3.09 -12.32 12.15
C ILE A 66 -2.98 -11.63 10.79
N PRO A 67 -2.43 -10.39 10.73
CA PRO A 67 -2.12 -9.72 9.46
C PRO A 67 -1.24 -10.60 8.59
N GLU A 68 -1.38 -10.47 7.28
CA GLU A 68 -0.67 -11.19 6.22
C GLU A 68 -0.96 -12.71 6.17
N LYS A 69 -1.74 -13.21 7.10
CA LYS A 69 -2.22 -14.60 7.13
C LYS A 69 -3.74 -14.70 7.01
N ASP A 70 -4.46 -13.98 7.83
CA ASP A 70 -5.93 -13.98 7.86
C ASP A 70 -6.51 -12.83 7.05
N VAL A 71 -5.83 -11.66 7.08
CA VAL A 71 -6.21 -10.41 6.40
C VAL A 71 -4.96 -9.64 5.98
N PHE A 72 -5.11 -8.75 5.00
CA PHE A 72 -4.01 -7.93 4.46
C PHE A 72 -4.23 -6.45 4.78
N ILE A 73 -3.16 -5.78 5.22
CA ILE A 73 -3.12 -4.34 5.41
C ILE A 73 -2.14 -3.76 4.39
N THR A 74 -2.64 -2.99 3.44
CA THR A 74 -1.84 -2.49 2.32
C THR A 74 -1.87 -0.96 2.31
N PRO A 75 -0.89 -0.28 2.93
CA PRO A 75 -0.85 1.18 2.92
C PRO A 75 -0.57 1.73 1.51
N ARG A 76 -1.29 2.79 1.11
CA ARG A 76 -0.91 3.63 -0.01
C ARG A 76 -0.04 4.76 0.52
N ILE A 77 1.26 4.73 0.19
CA ILE A 77 2.23 5.70 0.66
C ILE A 77 2.20 6.97 -0.21
N PRO A 78 2.59 8.15 0.32
CA PRO A 78 2.66 9.36 -0.47
C PRO A 78 3.66 9.29 -1.62
N SER A 79 3.25 9.78 -2.80
CA SER A 79 4.16 9.97 -3.94
C SER A 79 5.05 11.19 -3.71
N VAL A 80 6.36 11.04 -3.88
CA VAL A 80 7.31 12.15 -3.74
C VAL A 80 7.13 13.19 -4.85
N SER A 81 6.59 12.80 -5.99
CA SER A 81 6.31 13.71 -7.10
C SER A 81 5.10 14.63 -6.85
N GLN A 82 4.18 14.22 -6.00
CA GLN A 82 2.96 14.97 -5.69
C GLN A 82 3.00 15.63 -4.30
N GLU A 83 3.62 14.95 -3.35
CA GLU A 83 3.78 15.44 -1.99
C GLU A 83 5.27 15.69 -1.67
N THR A 84 5.75 15.28 -0.51
CA THR A 84 7.15 15.46 -0.12
C THR A 84 7.77 14.15 0.34
N VAL A 85 9.11 14.08 0.29
CA VAL A 85 9.87 12.97 0.87
C VAL A 85 9.55 12.78 2.36
N PHE A 86 9.31 13.86 3.11
CA PHE A 86 8.96 13.79 4.53
C PHE A 86 7.63 13.06 4.76
N ARG A 87 6.64 13.29 3.92
CA ARG A 87 5.34 12.60 3.98
C ARG A 87 5.50 11.12 3.70
N GLN A 88 6.28 10.76 2.69
CA GLN A 88 6.56 9.35 2.39
C GLN A 88 7.32 8.67 3.53
N LEU A 89 8.38 9.31 4.06
CA LEU A 89 9.12 8.78 5.20
C LEU A 89 8.26 8.63 6.44
N MET A 90 7.34 9.57 6.70
CA MET A 90 6.38 9.47 7.81
C MET A 90 5.52 8.20 7.68
N ALA A 91 4.99 7.92 6.49
CA ALA A 91 4.20 6.71 6.26
C ALA A 91 5.03 5.43 6.43
N LEU A 92 6.25 5.40 5.89
CA LEU A 92 7.18 4.28 6.05
C LEU A 92 7.57 4.05 7.52
N MET A 93 7.83 5.12 8.28
CA MET A 93 8.10 5.03 9.72
C MET A 93 6.90 4.52 10.51
N SER A 94 5.67 4.90 10.15
CA SER A 94 4.45 4.36 10.74
C SER A 94 4.34 2.84 10.53
N ILE A 95 4.71 2.36 9.35
CA ILE A 95 4.77 0.92 9.05
C ILE A 95 5.82 0.23 9.94
N MET A 96 7.00 0.82 10.07
CA MET A 96 8.06 0.26 10.93
C MET A 96 7.68 0.26 12.41
N GLU A 97 7.00 1.30 12.89
CA GLU A 97 6.47 1.30 14.25
C GLU A 97 5.48 0.16 14.47
N THR A 98 4.68 -0.18 13.46
CA THR A 98 3.78 -1.31 13.52
C THR A 98 4.53 -2.62 13.73
N TYR A 99 5.62 -2.85 12.98
CA TYR A 99 6.48 -4.01 13.20
C TYR A 99 7.03 -4.05 14.63
N TYR A 100 7.52 -2.92 15.13
CA TYR A 100 8.06 -2.82 16.48
C TYR A 100 7.03 -3.14 17.55
N ARG A 101 5.80 -2.65 17.41
CA ARG A 101 4.75 -2.84 18.42
C ARG A 101 4.28 -4.29 18.55
N ILE A 102 4.27 -5.04 17.46
CA ILE A 102 3.71 -6.39 17.45
C ILE A 102 4.74 -7.52 17.38
N HIS A 103 6.05 -7.21 17.34
CA HIS A 103 7.09 -8.23 17.14
C HIS A 103 7.15 -9.31 18.23
N GLU A 104 6.65 -9.03 19.43
CA GLU A 104 6.54 -10.01 20.52
C GLU A 104 5.23 -10.82 20.45
N GLU A 105 4.22 -10.35 19.71
CA GLU A 105 2.89 -10.95 19.65
C GLU A 105 2.74 -11.91 18.48
N THR A 106 3.47 -11.72 17.39
CA THR A 106 3.43 -12.57 16.21
C THR A 106 4.78 -12.63 15.52
N ALA A 107 5.11 -13.80 14.99
CA ALA A 107 6.29 -13.99 14.14
C ALA A 107 6.02 -13.62 12.67
N GLU A 108 4.75 -13.42 12.30
CA GLU A 108 4.38 -13.02 10.94
C GLU A 108 4.65 -11.55 10.70
N PRO A 109 5.05 -11.15 9.49
CA PRO A 109 5.16 -9.74 9.14
C PRO A 109 3.80 -9.05 9.22
N SER A 110 3.78 -7.77 9.57
CA SER A 110 2.52 -7.03 9.74
C SER A 110 2.01 -6.39 8.46
N ILE A 111 2.92 -6.02 7.57
CA ILE A 111 2.63 -5.33 6.31
C ILE A 111 3.71 -5.74 5.31
N ILE A 112 3.34 -6.45 4.25
CA ILE A 112 4.30 -6.94 3.25
C ILE A 112 4.25 -6.20 1.93
N GLU A 113 3.25 -5.36 1.71
CA GLU A 113 3.09 -4.60 0.47
C GLU A 113 2.66 -3.16 0.75
N VAL A 114 3.18 -2.25 -0.05
CA VAL A 114 2.75 -0.84 -0.06
C VAL A 114 2.40 -0.41 -1.48
N ILE A 115 1.34 0.38 -1.63
CA ILE A 115 0.95 0.94 -2.94
C ILE A 115 1.72 2.24 -3.16
N HIS A 116 2.45 2.32 -4.27
CA HIS A 116 3.06 3.55 -4.77
C HIS A 116 2.10 4.18 -5.78
N PRO A 117 1.49 5.34 -5.47
CA PRO A 117 0.51 5.99 -6.33
C PRO A 117 1.17 6.62 -7.55
N MET A 118 0.40 6.82 -8.61
CA MET A 118 0.80 7.57 -9.82
C MET A 118 2.20 7.20 -10.32
N SER A 119 2.48 5.88 -10.41
CA SER A 119 3.79 5.38 -10.80
C SER A 119 4.09 5.67 -12.27
N LYS A 120 4.99 6.62 -12.54
CA LYS A 120 5.33 7.09 -13.89
C LYS A 120 6.66 6.53 -14.42
N SER A 121 7.58 6.16 -13.54
CA SER A 121 8.88 5.66 -13.94
C SER A 121 9.42 4.58 -13.00
N ALA A 122 10.27 3.71 -13.54
CA ALA A 122 10.99 2.72 -12.74
C ALA A 122 11.92 3.38 -11.71
N LEU A 123 12.49 4.54 -12.02
CA LEU A 123 13.39 5.26 -11.12
C LEU A 123 12.67 5.71 -9.83
N GLU A 124 11.43 6.21 -9.92
CA GLU A 124 10.65 6.56 -8.72
C GLU A 124 10.41 5.35 -7.81
N LEU A 125 10.08 4.22 -8.40
CA LEU A 125 9.88 2.96 -7.66
C LEU A 125 11.18 2.47 -7.01
N ILE A 126 12.30 2.53 -7.73
CA ILE A 126 13.62 2.15 -7.23
C ILE A 126 14.05 3.08 -6.08
N ASP A 127 13.84 4.38 -6.21
CA ASP A 127 14.17 5.33 -5.15
C ASP A 127 13.28 5.16 -3.92
N THR A 128 12.01 4.81 -4.13
CA THR A 128 11.12 4.43 -3.02
C THR A 128 11.59 3.14 -2.37
N ARG A 129 12.03 2.16 -3.15
CA ARG A 129 12.57 0.90 -2.62
C ARG A 129 13.81 1.13 -1.76
N LYS A 130 14.73 2.01 -2.19
CA LYS A 130 15.90 2.41 -1.39
C LYS A 130 15.48 3.03 -0.05
N ARG A 131 14.48 3.93 -0.05
CA ARG A 131 13.96 4.54 1.19
C ARG A 131 13.35 3.50 2.13
N ILE A 132 12.67 2.49 1.59
CA ILE A 132 12.16 1.36 2.40
C ILE A 132 13.33 0.65 3.08
N LEU A 133 14.41 0.34 2.36
CA LEU A 133 15.61 -0.28 2.92
C LEU A 133 16.25 0.59 4.00
N ASP A 134 16.42 1.90 3.74
CA ASP A 134 17.00 2.84 4.70
C ASP A 134 16.20 2.92 6.00
N VAL A 135 14.85 2.90 5.89
CA VAL A 135 13.94 2.96 7.05
C VAL A 135 13.96 1.63 7.82
N ILE A 136 14.03 0.48 7.14
CA ILE A 136 14.21 -0.83 7.78
C ILE A 136 15.54 -0.87 8.55
N ASP A 137 16.64 -0.45 7.93
CA ASP A 137 17.96 -0.43 8.55
C ASP A 137 17.99 0.50 9.77
N LEU A 138 17.39 1.69 9.67
CA LEU A 138 17.22 2.60 10.77
C LEU A 138 16.45 1.94 11.92
N THR A 139 15.34 1.31 11.63
CA THR A 139 14.48 0.65 12.61
C THR A 139 15.18 -0.51 13.31
N ASN A 140 15.85 -1.36 12.56
CA ASN A 140 16.61 -2.47 13.11
C ASN A 140 17.72 -1.99 14.07
N ARG A 141 18.42 -0.91 13.70
CA ARG A 141 19.49 -0.34 14.51
C ARG A 141 18.98 0.36 15.78
N GLU A 142 17.94 1.18 15.67
CA GLU A 142 17.49 2.03 16.79
C GLU A 142 16.59 1.27 17.79
N PHE A 143 15.82 0.27 17.31
CA PHE A 143 14.86 -0.45 18.14
C PHE A 143 15.28 -1.88 18.46
N ASN A 144 16.44 -2.32 17.96
CA ASN A 144 17.00 -3.65 18.20
C ASN A 144 16.04 -4.79 17.85
N ILE A 145 15.30 -4.63 16.75
CA ILE A 145 14.47 -5.68 16.13
C ILE A 145 15.13 -6.14 14.83
N SER A 146 14.61 -7.23 14.24
CA SER A 146 15.15 -7.78 13.01
C SER A 146 14.06 -7.89 11.95
N VAL A 147 13.85 -6.82 11.21
CA VAL A 147 12.95 -6.80 10.04
C VAL A 147 13.78 -7.16 8.81
N ASP A 148 13.31 -8.12 8.02
CA ASP A 148 13.96 -8.52 6.77
C ASP A 148 13.87 -7.37 5.75
N GLN A 149 14.97 -7.03 5.11
CA GLN A 149 15.04 -6.00 4.06
C GLN A 149 14.15 -6.32 2.84
N GLN A 150 13.83 -7.59 2.62
CA GLN A 150 13.00 -8.02 1.50
C GLN A 150 11.52 -8.11 1.83
N VAL A 151 11.11 -7.86 3.08
CA VAL A 151 9.74 -8.11 3.52
C VAL A 151 8.69 -7.20 2.89
N ILE A 152 9.03 -5.93 2.59
CA ILE A 152 8.08 -4.96 2.03
C ILE A 152 8.27 -4.83 0.52
N HIS A 153 7.24 -5.17 -0.25
CA HIS A 153 7.20 -5.03 -1.70
C HIS A 153 6.40 -3.80 -2.12
N ILE A 154 6.66 -3.28 -3.32
CA ILE A 154 5.90 -2.17 -3.89
C ILE A 154 4.87 -2.70 -4.88
N ILE A 155 3.62 -2.25 -4.73
CA ILE A 155 2.57 -2.38 -5.74
C ILE A 155 2.55 -1.06 -6.53
N PRO A 156 3.05 -1.02 -7.77
CA PRO A 156 2.90 0.16 -8.61
C PRO A 156 1.42 0.40 -8.94
N LEU A 157 0.91 1.58 -8.63
CA LEU A 157 -0.40 2.01 -9.11
C LEU A 157 -0.20 2.89 -10.35
N VAL A 158 -0.64 2.41 -11.50
CA VAL A 158 -0.53 3.08 -12.80
C VAL A 158 -1.90 3.58 -13.21
N GLU A 159 -2.04 4.88 -13.42
CA GLU A 159 -3.32 5.57 -13.57
C GLU A 159 -3.44 6.32 -14.91
N GLU A 160 -2.33 6.81 -15.47
CA GLU A 160 -2.35 7.59 -16.70
C GLU A 160 -2.20 6.70 -17.95
N VAL A 161 -2.82 7.10 -19.04
CA VAL A 161 -2.85 6.31 -20.29
C VAL A 161 -1.45 6.05 -20.89
N PRO A 162 -0.52 7.04 -20.96
CA PRO A 162 0.82 6.80 -21.48
C PRO A 162 1.58 5.71 -20.71
N GLU A 163 1.47 5.72 -19.38
CA GLU A 163 2.12 4.75 -18.49
C GLU A 163 1.47 3.37 -18.62
N LEU A 164 0.15 3.31 -18.78
CA LEU A 164 -0.56 2.05 -19.02
C LEU A 164 -0.11 1.38 -20.34
N ILE A 165 0.14 2.17 -21.39
CA ILE A 165 0.65 1.66 -22.67
C ILE A 165 2.09 1.15 -22.53
N SER A 166 2.91 1.81 -21.72
CA SER A 166 4.32 1.49 -21.51
C SER A 166 4.60 0.63 -20.28
N ILE A 167 3.56 0.12 -19.61
CA ILE A 167 3.66 -0.59 -18.34
C ILE A 167 4.67 -1.73 -18.32
N LYS A 168 4.74 -2.51 -19.41
CA LYS A 168 5.71 -3.60 -19.54
C LYS A 168 7.16 -3.11 -19.42
N LYS A 169 7.48 -1.98 -20.04
CA LYS A 169 8.80 -1.36 -19.96
C LYS A 169 9.08 -0.91 -18.53
N LEU A 170 8.16 -0.17 -17.93
CA LEU A 170 8.28 0.33 -16.55
C LEU A 170 8.56 -0.82 -15.57
N LEU A 171 7.77 -1.89 -15.62
CA LEU A 171 7.92 -3.03 -14.73
C LEU A 171 9.22 -3.80 -14.97
N THR A 172 9.64 -3.96 -16.24
CA THR A 172 10.91 -4.63 -16.57
C THR A 172 12.11 -3.85 -16.03
N GLU A 173 12.11 -2.52 -16.17
CA GLU A 173 13.16 -1.65 -15.66
C GLU A 173 13.16 -1.62 -14.11
N TYR A 174 11.99 -1.61 -13.48
CA TYR A 174 11.86 -1.70 -12.02
C TYR A 174 12.45 -3.01 -11.48
N LEU A 175 12.04 -4.15 -12.03
CA LEU A 175 12.54 -5.47 -11.62
C LEU A 175 14.05 -5.61 -11.83
N SER A 176 14.59 -5.03 -12.91
CA SER A 176 16.03 -4.97 -13.12
C SER A 176 16.73 -4.15 -12.04
N GLY A 177 16.19 -2.99 -11.70
CA GLY A 177 16.75 -2.12 -10.64
C GLY A 177 16.69 -2.77 -9.26
N CYS A 178 15.62 -3.50 -8.94
CA CYS A 178 15.55 -4.28 -7.70
C CYS A 178 16.63 -5.35 -7.65
N LYS A 179 16.86 -6.05 -8.75
CA LYS A 179 17.94 -7.05 -8.85
C LYS A 179 19.31 -6.44 -8.65
N ASP A 180 19.54 -5.23 -9.18
CA ASP A 180 20.81 -4.49 -9.00
C ASP A 180 21.01 -4.07 -7.52
N LEU A 181 19.92 -3.91 -6.76
CA LEU A 181 19.96 -3.70 -5.30
C LEU A 181 20.11 -5.00 -4.50
N GLY A 182 20.22 -6.15 -5.14
CA GLY A 182 20.29 -7.46 -4.49
C GLY A 182 18.96 -7.97 -3.94
N LEU A 183 17.85 -7.37 -4.39
CA LEU A 183 16.51 -7.73 -3.96
C LEU A 183 15.89 -8.77 -4.91
N SER A 184 15.13 -9.69 -4.33
CA SER A 184 14.30 -10.65 -5.07
C SER A 184 12.85 -10.21 -4.96
N GLU A 185 12.34 -9.58 -6.00
CA GLU A 185 10.90 -9.35 -6.06
C GLU A 185 10.20 -10.68 -6.38
N GLY A 186 9.26 -11.06 -5.52
CA GLY A 186 8.38 -12.19 -5.73
C GLY A 186 7.34 -11.92 -6.83
N PRO A 187 6.20 -12.60 -6.83
CA PRO A 187 5.11 -12.27 -7.75
C PRO A 187 4.70 -10.81 -7.59
N LEU A 188 4.96 -10.00 -8.62
CA LEU A 188 4.67 -8.57 -8.59
C LEU A 188 3.16 -8.33 -8.76
N ARG A 189 2.56 -7.66 -7.80
CA ARG A 189 1.21 -7.10 -7.92
C ARG A 189 1.29 -5.72 -8.57
N VAL A 190 0.35 -5.44 -9.46
CA VAL A 190 0.22 -4.12 -10.10
C VAL A 190 -1.23 -3.66 -9.95
N MET A 191 -1.43 -2.43 -9.53
CA MET A 191 -2.74 -1.81 -9.47
C MET A 191 -2.93 -0.90 -10.68
N LEU A 192 -4.04 -1.08 -11.39
CA LEU A 192 -4.40 -0.24 -12.54
C LEU A 192 -5.55 0.69 -12.13
N GLY A 193 -5.27 1.98 -12.09
CA GLY A 193 -6.27 3.00 -11.84
C GLY A 193 -7.09 3.27 -13.10
N ARG A 194 -8.42 3.24 -12.98
CA ARG A 194 -9.33 3.44 -14.10
C ARG A 194 -9.91 4.85 -14.17
N SER A 195 -10.09 5.51 -13.03
CA SER A 195 -10.81 6.78 -12.94
C SER A 195 -10.16 7.87 -13.80
N ASP A 196 -8.87 8.05 -13.67
CA ASP A 196 -8.12 9.09 -14.39
C ASP A 196 -7.99 8.74 -15.87
N ALA A 197 -7.64 7.49 -16.18
CA ALA A 197 -7.61 7.00 -17.55
C ALA A 197 -8.99 7.10 -18.24
N ALA A 198 -10.10 6.92 -17.53
CA ALA A 198 -11.43 7.10 -18.06
C ALA A 198 -11.78 8.57 -18.32
N LEU A 199 -11.32 9.50 -17.47
CA LEU A 199 -11.49 10.94 -17.68
C LEU A 199 -10.71 11.44 -18.90
N ASP A 200 -9.46 10.99 -19.05
CA ASP A 200 -8.62 11.33 -20.20
C ASP A 200 -9.20 10.83 -21.54
N MET A 201 -9.94 9.72 -21.49
CA MET A 201 -10.53 9.07 -22.69
C MET A 201 -11.97 9.49 -23.01
N VAL A 202 -12.59 10.33 -22.19
CA VAL A 202 -13.97 10.83 -22.44
C VAL A 202 -14.08 11.60 -23.77
N ILE A 203 -13.00 12.13 -24.29
CA ILE A 203 -12.97 12.86 -25.59
C ILE A 203 -12.94 11.91 -26.79
N PHE A 204 -12.54 10.64 -26.61
CA PHE A 204 -12.51 9.62 -27.67
C PHE A 204 -12.95 8.25 -27.16
N PRO A 205 -14.22 7.86 -27.36
CA PRO A 205 -14.66 6.55 -26.96
C PRO A 205 -14.01 5.47 -27.83
N GLN A 206 -12.95 4.86 -27.35
CA GLN A 206 -12.39 3.64 -27.92
C GLN A 206 -13.03 2.44 -27.18
N PRO A 207 -13.87 1.63 -27.86
CA PRO A 207 -14.58 0.52 -27.22
C PRO A 207 -13.67 -0.55 -26.61
N SER A 208 -12.43 -0.61 -27.04
CA SER A 208 -11.47 -1.66 -26.63
C SER A 208 -10.88 -1.47 -25.22
N LEU A 209 -10.95 -0.28 -24.63
CA LEU A 209 -10.43 -0.01 -23.28
C LEU A 209 -11.52 -0.02 -22.21
N ILE A 210 -12.80 -0.01 -22.59
CA ILE A 210 -13.96 0.07 -21.69
C ILE A 210 -14.27 -1.28 -21.02
N ASN A 211 -13.77 -2.39 -21.56
CA ASN A 211 -14.05 -3.74 -21.06
C ASN A 211 -13.10 -4.29 -20.01
N TRP A 212 -12.27 -3.46 -19.40
CA TRP A 212 -11.42 -3.89 -18.29
C TRP A 212 -12.20 -3.84 -16.97
N PRO A 213 -12.22 -4.94 -16.19
CA PRO A 213 -12.95 -4.97 -14.94
C PRO A 213 -12.34 -4.00 -13.91
N TYR A 214 -13.20 -3.51 -13.04
CA TYR A 214 -12.86 -2.62 -11.93
C TYR A 214 -11.59 -3.07 -11.21
N GLN A 215 -10.65 -2.15 -10.99
CA GLN A 215 -9.39 -2.35 -10.25
C GLN A 215 -8.90 -3.80 -10.27
N SER A 216 -8.28 -4.21 -11.36
CA SER A 216 -7.72 -5.55 -11.45
C SER A 216 -6.31 -5.55 -10.86
N VAL A 217 -6.11 -6.30 -9.79
CA VAL A 217 -4.77 -6.68 -9.34
C VAL A 217 -4.32 -7.82 -10.24
N ILE A 218 -3.29 -7.59 -11.05
CA ILE A 218 -2.70 -8.63 -11.91
C ILE A 218 -1.49 -9.19 -11.16
N ARG A 219 -1.49 -10.50 -10.89
CA ARG A 219 -0.28 -11.23 -10.51
C ARG A 219 0.42 -11.68 -11.79
N MET A 220 1.64 -11.24 -11.98
CA MET A 220 2.52 -11.76 -13.02
C MET A 220 3.52 -12.75 -12.45
#